data_dd8f85065e8183c3a2d5a07794fe1e54
#
_entry.id   dd8f85065e8183c3a2d5a07794fe1e54
#
_cell.length_a   1.000
_cell.length_b   1.000
_cell.length_c   1.000
_cell.angle_alpha   90.00
_cell.angle_beta   90.00
_cell.angle_gamma   90.00
#
_symmetry.space_group_name_H-M   'P 1'
#
loop_
_entity.id
_entity.type
_entity.pdbx_description
1 polymer ?
#
loop_
_entity_poly.entity_id
_entity_poly.type
_entity_poly.pdbx_seq_one_letter_code
_entity_poly.pdbx_strand_id
1 'polypeptide(L)'
;MTDLYPNPYPNTIHFNQSYIDYRFDWRNFSVPLAIIPWTYMIPSFIVICKIFKVYLASTPNEGDVNQHVFLAISLSQFACFSNFFFDYFMTRITATGIFTSYCASIAPNHWLKGVLFLALYTNYLSLAFPVLLPLIRLVIVMCPKSHKKINSSLIRILVSLILVYPICFTFYLIPALGVCKTYEYPYQFGAVWIYYTNSMFGLRNSFFNLYCIFFWLVVSVVINLVLLFKVVKAKSLIIQQGSASTYKAEYSITATTLAIVAFYVLNGVFVLVYIFAYGTNSYTAYTVVLRPFGNDLQTCVISWVFYLTHPAFKKHVVHPMSAPVEVIHSHSRRSSHF
;
A
#
# COMPACT_ATOMS: atom_id res chain seq x y z
N MET A 1 31.91 16.26 -33.36
CA MET A 1 32.88 16.88 -32.43
C MET A 1 32.35 16.88 -30.99
N THR A 2 31.80 15.76 -30.51
CA THR A 2 31.09 15.69 -29.18
C THR A 2 31.63 14.62 -28.23
N ASP A 3 32.76 13.95 -28.56
CA ASP A 3 33.27 12.82 -27.78
C ASP A 3 34.52 13.15 -26.94
N LEU A 4 34.77 14.43 -26.66
CA LEU A 4 36.03 14.85 -26.01
C LEU A 4 36.00 14.77 -24.45
N TYR A 5 34.85 14.58 -23.82
CA TYR A 5 34.78 14.34 -22.40
C TYR A 5 33.91 13.10 -22.12
N PRO A 6 34.51 11.98 -21.68
CA PRO A 6 33.74 10.82 -21.28
C PRO A 6 32.79 11.27 -20.14
N ASN A 7 31.51 10.92 -20.30
CA ASN A 7 30.53 11.22 -19.27
C ASN A 7 31.05 10.68 -17.93
N PRO A 8 31.31 11.54 -16.93
CA PRO A 8 31.84 11.11 -15.64
C PRO A 8 30.91 10.15 -14.88
N TYR A 9 29.68 9.99 -15.38
CA TYR A 9 28.66 9.10 -14.80
C TYR A 9 28.14 8.13 -15.87
N PRO A 10 28.87 7.03 -16.14
CA PRO A 10 28.48 6.06 -17.18
C PRO A 10 27.08 5.50 -16.91
N ASN A 11 26.33 5.25 -17.96
CA ASN A 11 24.94 4.77 -17.93
C ASN A 11 23.92 5.73 -17.28
N THR A 12 24.21 7.03 -17.25
CA THR A 12 23.27 8.09 -16.83
C THR A 12 23.07 9.11 -17.94
N ILE A 13 22.03 9.93 -17.82
CA ILE A 13 21.76 10.99 -18.82
C ILE A 13 22.41 12.33 -18.48
N HIS A 14 23.05 12.43 -17.32
CA HIS A 14 23.64 13.70 -16.86
C HIS A 14 24.70 14.22 -17.85
N PHE A 15 24.60 15.50 -18.19
CA PHE A 15 25.47 16.21 -19.13
C PHE A 15 25.48 15.67 -20.56
N ASN A 16 24.51 14.83 -20.93
CA ASN A 16 24.36 14.36 -22.30
C ASN A 16 23.49 15.34 -23.07
N GLN A 17 24.10 15.96 -24.11
CA GLN A 17 23.46 17.02 -24.89
C GLN A 17 22.17 16.60 -25.56
N SER A 18 22.06 15.35 -26.06
CA SER A 18 20.82 14.85 -26.68
C SER A 18 19.63 14.83 -25.70
N TYR A 19 19.88 14.66 -24.40
CA TYR A 19 18.85 14.71 -23.39
C TYR A 19 18.63 16.11 -22.83
N ILE A 20 19.63 17.00 -22.86
CA ILE A 20 19.48 18.41 -22.51
C ILE A 20 18.55 19.09 -23.51
N ASP A 21 18.71 18.81 -24.79
CA ASP A 21 17.94 19.38 -25.90
C ASP A 21 16.60 18.67 -26.11
N TYR A 22 16.28 17.64 -25.27
CA TYR A 22 15.04 16.89 -25.38
C TYR A 22 13.82 17.79 -25.12
N ARG A 23 12.83 17.69 -26.02
CA ARG A 23 11.55 18.38 -25.90
C ARG A 23 10.45 17.38 -25.56
N PHE A 24 9.67 17.70 -24.55
CA PHE A 24 8.53 16.91 -24.13
C PHE A 24 7.46 16.84 -25.23
N ASP A 25 6.94 15.63 -25.49
CA ASP A 25 5.84 15.40 -26.44
C ASP A 25 4.68 14.69 -25.71
N TRP A 26 3.50 15.29 -25.78
CA TRP A 26 2.25 14.75 -25.22
C TRP A 26 1.80 13.44 -25.88
N ARG A 27 2.27 13.13 -27.09
CA ARG A 27 1.93 11.91 -27.83
C ARG A 27 2.67 10.68 -27.35
N ASN A 28 3.62 10.86 -26.47
CA ASN A 28 4.39 9.76 -25.91
C ASN A 28 3.48 8.75 -25.17
N PHE A 29 3.68 7.49 -25.46
CA PHE A 29 2.97 6.36 -24.85
C PHE A 29 3.01 6.38 -23.33
N SER A 30 4.06 6.86 -22.69
CA SER A 30 4.19 6.96 -21.25
C SER A 30 3.29 8.04 -20.60
N VAL A 31 2.79 9.00 -21.37
CA VAL A 31 1.88 10.04 -20.85
C VAL A 31 0.53 9.45 -20.41
N PRO A 32 -0.19 8.67 -21.25
CA PRO A 32 -1.40 7.96 -20.77
C PRO A 32 -1.11 7.03 -19.59
N LEU A 33 0.03 6.32 -19.59
CA LEU A 33 0.42 5.44 -18.49
C LEU A 33 0.63 6.19 -17.15
N ALA A 34 0.99 7.46 -17.21
CA ALA A 34 1.08 8.32 -16.03
C ALA A 34 -0.29 8.86 -15.60
N ILE A 35 -1.20 9.17 -16.53
CA ILE A 35 -2.51 9.78 -16.21
C ILE A 35 -3.52 8.74 -15.72
N ILE A 36 -3.62 7.59 -16.36
CA ILE A 36 -4.61 6.53 -16.06
C ILE A 36 -4.65 6.17 -14.57
N PRO A 37 -3.53 6.01 -13.85
CA PRO A 37 -3.56 5.64 -12.43
C PRO A 37 -4.35 6.59 -11.55
N TRP A 38 -4.37 7.88 -11.85
CA TRP A 38 -5.12 8.85 -11.05
C TRP A 38 -6.63 8.65 -11.12
N THR A 39 -7.15 8.10 -12.22
CA THR A 39 -8.59 7.85 -12.40
C THR A 39 -9.15 6.85 -11.39
N TYR A 40 -8.35 5.89 -10.93
CA TYR A 40 -8.74 4.90 -9.94
C TYR A 40 -8.12 5.13 -8.56
N MET A 41 -6.99 5.80 -8.47
CA MET A 41 -6.34 6.07 -7.18
C MET A 41 -7.03 7.18 -6.39
N ILE A 42 -7.56 8.22 -7.06
CA ILE A 42 -8.32 9.28 -6.37
C ILE A 42 -9.59 8.71 -5.70
N PRO A 43 -10.47 7.96 -6.40
CA PRO A 43 -11.60 7.30 -5.73
C PRO A 43 -11.18 6.35 -4.60
N SER A 44 -10.09 5.60 -4.79
CA SER A 44 -9.58 4.70 -3.75
C SER A 44 -9.09 5.45 -2.53
N PHE A 45 -8.42 6.58 -2.69
CA PHE A 45 -8.02 7.43 -1.58
C PHE A 45 -9.23 7.96 -0.79
N ILE A 46 -10.31 8.36 -1.48
CA ILE A 46 -11.56 8.76 -0.82
C ILE A 46 -12.12 7.61 0.02
N VAL A 47 -12.07 6.37 -0.49
CA VAL A 47 -12.49 5.19 0.25
C VAL A 47 -11.60 4.95 1.48
N ILE A 48 -10.29 5.08 1.36
CA ILE A 48 -9.34 4.97 2.47
C ILE A 48 -9.68 6.01 3.56
N CYS A 49 -9.94 7.25 3.17
CA CYS A 49 -10.35 8.31 4.11
C CYS A 49 -11.69 8.00 4.80
N LYS A 50 -12.66 7.39 4.09
CA LYS A 50 -13.92 6.93 4.69
C LYS A 50 -13.69 5.82 5.72
N ILE A 51 -12.83 4.85 5.43
CA ILE A 51 -12.46 3.78 6.38
C ILE A 51 -11.83 4.39 7.62
N PHE A 52 -10.90 5.32 7.45
CA PHE A 52 -10.25 6.02 8.56
C PHE A 52 -11.22 6.87 9.38
N LYS A 53 -12.19 7.53 8.72
CA LYS A 53 -13.25 8.29 9.42
C LYS A 53 -14.09 7.40 10.34
N VAL A 54 -14.40 6.17 9.93
CA VAL A 54 -15.10 5.20 10.80
C VAL A 54 -14.24 4.85 12.01
N TYR A 55 -12.93 4.66 11.82
CA TYR A 55 -12.02 4.45 12.96
C TYR A 55 -12.06 5.61 13.96
N LEU A 56 -12.01 6.86 13.48
CA LEU A 56 -12.03 8.05 14.34
C LEU A 56 -13.38 8.25 15.05
N ALA A 57 -14.48 7.88 14.38
CA ALA A 57 -15.84 7.99 14.94
C ALA A 57 -16.19 6.85 15.90
N SER A 58 -15.47 5.73 15.86
CA SER A 58 -15.76 4.56 16.70
C SER A 58 -15.35 4.81 18.15
N THR A 59 -16.32 4.79 19.05
CA THR A 59 -16.05 4.84 20.50
C THR A 59 -15.62 3.46 21.01
N PRO A 60 -14.73 3.38 22.02
CA PRO A 60 -14.24 2.10 22.56
C PRO A 60 -15.34 1.16 23.11
N ASN A 61 -16.54 1.69 23.36
CA ASN A 61 -17.65 1.00 24.01
C ASN A 61 -18.73 0.50 23.03
N GLU A 62 -18.71 0.88 21.76
CA GLU A 62 -19.64 0.33 20.77
C GLU A 62 -19.23 -1.07 20.35
N GLY A 63 -20.02 -2.07 20.78
CA GLY A 63 -19.70 -3.51 20.69
C GLY A 63 -19.59 -4.11 19.30
N ASP A 64 -20.04 -3.42 18.23
CA ASP A 64 -20.15 -3.98 16.88
C ASP A 64 -18.94 -3.73 15.98
N VAL A 65 -18.07 -2.76 16.29
CA VAL A 65 -16.97 -2.35 15.42
C VAL A 65 -15.64 -2.54 16.14
N ASN A 66 -14.80 -3.45 15.62
CA ASN A 66 -13.46 -3.62 16.17
C ASN A 66 -12.53 -2.48 15.70
N GLN A 67 -12.36 -1.45 16.52
CA GLN A 67 -11.56 -0.27 16.25
C GLN A 67 -10.14 -0.60 15.77
N HIS A 68 -9.51 -1.65 16.32
CA HIS A 68 -8.15 -2.06 15.94
C HIS A 68 -8.06 -2.59 14.49
N VAL A 69 -9.11 -3.24 14.01
CA VAL A 69 -9.19 -3.71 12.61
C VAL A 69 -9.24 -2.53 11.64
N PHE A 70 -10.07 -1.52 11.94
CA PHE A 70 -10.15 -0.32 11.12
C PHE A 70 -8.84 0.47 11.12
N LEU A 71 -8.16 0.55 12.26
CA LEU A 71 -6.84 1.18 12.35
C LEU A 71 -5.81 0.43 11.50
N ALA A 72 -5.75 -0.90 11.61
CA ALA A 72 -4.78 -1.70 10.85
C ALA A 72 -4.97 -1.58 9.34
N ILE A 73 -6.23 -1.63 8.87
CA ILE A 73 -6.54 -1.42 7.46
C ILE A 73 -6.18 -0.01 7.01
N SER A 74 -6.55 1.00 7.81
CA SER A 74 -6.23 2.40 7.47
C SER A 74 -4.73 2.61 7.35
N LEU A 75 -3.93 2.17 8.32
CA LEU A 75 -2.46 2.28 8.29
C LEU A 75 -1.87 1.54 7.09
N SER A 76 -2.34 0.32 6.82
CA SER A 76 -1.92 -0.45 5.66
C SER A 76 -2.21 0.29 4.35
N GLN A 77 -3.42 0.81 4.19
CA GLN A 77 -3.82 1.47 2.94
C GLN A 77 -3.19 2.85 2.78
N PHE A 78 -2.95 3.60 3.85
CA PHE A 78 -2.15 4.83 3.79
C PHE A 78 -0.70 4.55 3.40
N ALA A 79 -0.09 3.47 3.89
CA ALA A 79 1.26 3.06 3.49
C ALA A 79 1.31 2.68 1.99
N CYS A 80 0.33 1.90 1.51
CA CYS A 80 0.22 1.55 0.09
C CYS A 80 0.00 2.78 -0.80
N PHE A 81 -0.87 3.72 -0.39
CA PHE A 81 -1.08 4.97 -1.13
C PHE A 81 0.15 5.87 -1.13
N SER A 82 0.88 5.95 -0.02
CA SER A 82 2.15 6.69 0.05
C SER A 82 3.19 6.07 -0.87
N ASN A 83 3.26 4.73 -0.94
CA ASN A 83 4.12 4.05 -1.91
C ASN A 83 3.74 4.39 -3.35
N PHE A 84 2.45 4.35 -3.70
CA PHE A 84 1.98 4.81 -5.01
C PHE A 84 2.46 6.23 -5.31
N PHE A 85 2.28 7.16 -4.38
CA PHE A 85 2.60 8.56 -4.57
C PHE A 85 4.10 8.79 -4.84
N PHE A 86 4.99 8.22 -4.03
CA PHE A 86 6.43 8.39 -4.22
C PHE A 86 6.98 7.59 -5.40
N ASP A 87 6.47 6.38 -5.66
CA ASP A 87 6.82 5.60 -6.86
C ASP A 87 6.37 6.33 -8.13
N TYR A 88 5.22 7.01 -8.11
CA TYR A 88 4.74 7.82 -9.22
C TYR A 88 5.73 8.92 -9.61
N PHE A 89 6.30 9.62 -8.63
CA PHE A 89 7.32 10.64 -8.90
C PHE A 89 8.66 10.03 -9.33
N MET A 90 9.02 8.86 -8.82
CA MET A 90 10.27 8.20 -9.15
C MET A 90 10.25 7.57 -10.56
N THR A 91 9.11 7.00 -10.97
CA THR A 91 9.05 6.14 -12.16
C THR A 91 8.11 6.67 -13.25
N ARG A 92 6.87 7.03 -12.91
CA ARG A 92 5.83 7.28 -13.94
C ARG A 92 5.88 8.67 -14.54
N ILE A 93 5.92 9.70 -13.72
CA ILE A 93 5.99 11.08 -14.22
C ILE A 93 7.33 11.34 -14.93
N THR A 94 8.41 10.75 -14.43
CA THR A 94 9.73 10.83 -15.05
C THR A 94 9.79 10.08 -16.38
N ALA A 95 9.09 8.96 -16.51
CA ALA A 95 8.98 8.21 -17.76
C ALA A 95 8.25 8.98 -18.86
N THR A 96 7.45 9.99 -18.55
CA THR A 96 6.82 10.85 -19.58
C THR A 96 7.84 11.70 -20.34
N GLY A 97 9.02 11.90 -19.78
CA GLY A 97 10.06 12.76 -20.34
C GLY A 97 9.98 14.22 -19.89
N ILE A 98 8.98 14.61 -19.08
CA ILE A 98 8.81 16.01 -18.65
C ILE A 98 10.01 16.56 -17.87
N PHE A 99 10.74 15.67 -17.17
CA PHE A 99 11.92 16.04 -16.38
C PHE A 99 13.24 15.70 -17.06
N THR A 100 13.25 15.22 -18.29
CA THR A 100 14.47 14.71 -18.97
C THR A 100 15.52 15.78 -19.16
N SER A 101 15.16 16.92 -19.74
CA SER A 101 16.09 18.04 -19.93
C SER A 101 16.63 18.57 -18.60
N TYR A 102 15.76 18.69 -17.59
CA TYR A 102 16.18 19.08 -16.24
C TYR A 102 17.15 18.06 -15.62
N CYS A 103 16.82 16.78 -15.66
CA CYS A 103 17.68 15.70 -15.16
C CYS A 103 19.05 15.67 -15.87
N ALA A 104 19.07 15.90 -17.19
CA ALA A 104 20.32 15.92 -17.95
C ALA A 104 21.18 17.14 -17.66
N SER A 105 20.59 18.28 -17.29
CA SER A 105 21.31 19.53 -17.00
C SER A 105 21.94 19.60 -15.60
N ILE A 106 21.49 18.76 -14.66
CA ILE A 106 21.98 18.75 -13.30
C ILE A 106 22.99 17.64 -13.05
N ALA A 107 23.88 17.82 -12.07
CA ALA A 107 24.74 16.75 -11.56
C ALA A 107 23.96 15.78 -10.65
N PRO A 108 24.42 14.51 -10.51
CA PRO A 108 23.95 13.61 -9.46
C PRO A 108 23.93 14.28 -8.11
N ASN A 109 22.82 14.15 -7.36
CA ASN A 109 22.65 14.91 -6.14
C ASN A 109 21.80 14.19 -5.08
N HIS A 110 21.79 14.76 -3.86
CA HIS A 110 21.07 14.19 -2.74
C HIS A 110 19.55 14.39 -2.81
N TRP A 111 19.03 15.36 -3.58
CA TRP A 111 17.60 15.54 -3.75
C TRP A 111 16.97 14.39 -4.52
N LEU A 112 17.59 14.00 -5.65
CA LEU A 112 17.18 12.81 -6.38
C LEU A 112 17.25 11.55 -5.51
N LYS A 113 18.30 11.44 -4.68
CA LYS A 113 18.39 10.37 -3.69
C LYS A 113 17.24 10.43 -2.68
N GLY A 114 16.82 11.60 -2.23
CA GLY A 114 15.72 11.79 -1.30
C GLY A 114 14.40 11.25 -1.84
N VAL A 115 14.07 11.55 -3.10
CA VAL A 115 12.88 11.02 -3.78
C VAL A 115 12.95 9.49 -3.86
N LEU A 116 14.08 8.94 -4.28
CA LEU A 116 14.30 7.50 -4.32
C LEU A 116 14.16 6.85 -2.93
N PHE A 117 14.79 7.44 -1.92
CA PHE A 117 14.70 6.94 -0.54
C PHE A 117 13.26 6.87 -0.06
N LEU A 118 12.46 7.92 -0.29
CA LEU A 118 11.05 7.94 0.11
C LEU A 118 10.23 6.89 -0.64
N ALA A 119 10.48 6.68 -1.94
CA ALA A 119 9.83 5.63 -2.71
C ALA A 119 10.17 4.23 -2.16
N LEU A 120 11.44 3.95 -1.88
CA LEU A 120 11.85 2.66 -1.33
C LEU A 120 11.38 2.48 0.12
N TYR A 121 11.46 3.52 0.95
CA TYR A 121 10.97 3.50 2.31
C TYR A 121 9.49 3.16 2.38
N THR A 122 8.66 3.85 1.59
CA THR A 122 7.22 3.58 1.55
C THR A 122 6.88 2.24 0.91
N ASN A 123 7.68 1.74 -0.05
CA ASN A 123 7.54 0.40 -0.59
C ASN A 123 7.71 -0.67 0.52
N TYR A 124 8.72 -0.57 1.37
CA TYR A 124 8.89 -1.49 2.50
C TYR A 124 7.78 -1.36 3.55
N LEU A 125 7.26 -0.15 3.79
CA LEU A 125 6.10 0.05 4.65
C LEU A 125 4.85 -0.64 4.07
N SER A 126 4.62 -0.51 2.77
CA SER A 126 3.47 -1.12 2.09
C SER A 126 3.50 -2.65 2.10
N LEU A 127 4.68 -3.25 2.23
CA LEU A 127 4.84 -4.69 2.42
C LEU A 127 4.59 -5.13 3.88
N ALA A 128 4.97 -4.33 4.86
CA ALA A 128 4.91 -4.73 6.27
C ALA A 128 3.54 -4.46 6.93
N PHE A 129 2.93 -3.29 6.69
CA PHE A 129 1.67 -2.91 7.34
C PHE A 129 0.49 -3.85 7.08
N PRO A 130 0.28 -4.44 5.89
CA PRO A 130 -0.86 -5.33 5.66
C PRO A 130 -0.92 -6.55 6.59
N VAL A 131 0.22 -6.98 7.13
CA VAL A 131 0.29 -8.13 8.06
C VAL A 131 -0.33 -7.82 9.43
N LEU A 132 -0.49 -6.54 9.79
CA LEU A 132 -1.18 -6.16 11.04
C LEU A 132 -2.61 -6.69 11.08
N LEU A 133 -3.30 -6.71 9.94
CA LEU A 133 -4.70 -7.15 9.89
C LEU A 133 -4.90 -8.61 10.31
N PRO A 134 -4.22 -9.60 9.69
CA PRO A 134 -4.34 -10.99 10.11
C PRO A 134 -3.80 -11.23 11.53
N LEU A 135 -2.78 -10.47 12.00
CA LEU A 135 -2.29 -10.58 13.37
C LEU A 135 -3.33 -10.13 14.40
N ILE A 136 -3.97 -8.99 14.19
CA ILE A 136 -5.04 -8.49 15.08
C ILE A 136 -6.20 -9.50 15.14
N ARG A 137 -6.58 -10.08 14.00
CA ARG A 137 -7.61 -11.13 13.95
C ARG A 137 -7.19 -12.37 14.73
N LEU A 138 -5.94 -12.79 14.59
CA LEU A 138 -5.42 -13.94 15.33
C LEU A 138 -5.55 -13.71 16.84
N VAL A 139 -5.20 -12.51 17.34
CA VAL A 139 -5.35 -12.16 18.74
C VAL A 139 -6.81 -12.18 19.20
N ILE A 140 -7.74 -11.67 18.37
CA ILE A 140 -9.17 -11.69 18.68
C ILE A 140 -9.68 -13.14 18.87
N VAL A 141 -9.26 -14.03 17.95
CA VAL A 141 -9.68 -15.45 17.99
C VAL A 141 -9.01 -16.22 19.12
N MET A 142 -7.73 -15.92 19.43
CA MET A 142 -6.96 -16.62 20.45
C MET A 142 -7.30 -16.18 21.90
N CYS A 143 -7.55 -14.89 22.07
CA CYS A 143 -7.72 -14.24 23.37
C CYS A 143 -9.00 -13.38 23.44
N PRO A 144 -10.21 -13.96 23.28
CA PRO A 144 -11.45 -13.19 23.13
C PRO A 144 -11.77 -12.27 24.33
N LYS A 145 -11.36 -12.64 25.55
CA LYS A 145 -11.61 -11.83 26.75
C LYS A 145 -10.64 -10.64 26.92
N SER A 146 -9.42 -10.74 26.43
CA SER A 146 -8.34 -9.74 26.64
C SER A 146 -7.85 -9.08 25.36
N HIS A 147 -8.47 -9.38 24.21
CA HIS A 147 -8.00 -8.93 22.88
C HIS A 147 -7.84 -7.40 22.78
N LYS A 148 -8.72 -6.60 23.40
CA LYS A 148 -8.63 -5.13 23.34
C LYS A 148 -7.30 -4.62 23.93
N LYS A 149 -6.91 -5.10 25.12
CA LYS A 149 -5.65 -4.73 25.79
C LYS A 149 -4.43 -5.22 25.00
N ILE A 150 -4.48 -6.48 24.55
CA ILE A 150 -3.37 -7.09 23.79
C ILE A 150 -3.19 -6.37 22.45
N ASN A 151 -4.27 -6.13 21.69
CA ASN A 151 -4.20 -5.44 20.40
C ASN A 151 -3.71 -4.00 20.55
N SER A 152 -4.10 -3.27 21.57
CA SER A 152 -3.60 -1.92 21.83
C SER A 152 -2.09 -1.90 22.07
N SER A 153 -1.55 -2.83 22.87
CA SER A 153 -0.11 -2.96 23.09
C SER A 153 0.62 -3.44 21.82
N LEU A 154 0.07 -4.46 21.15
CA LEU A 154 0.62 -5.03 19.92
C LEU A 154 0.75 -3.97 18.81
N ILE A 155 -0.30 -3.19 18.57
CA ILE A 155 -0.29 -2.14 17.54
C ILE A 155 0.79 -1.11 17.87
N ARG A 156 0.87 -0.64 19.11
CA ARG A 156 1.88 0.35 19.51
C ARG A 156 3.30 -0.14 19.24
N ILE A 157 3.61 -1.36 19.61
CA ILE A 157 4.94 -1.95 19.41
C ILE A 157 5.20 -2.19 17.92
N LEU A 158 4.27 -2.86 17.23
CA LEU A 158 4.46 -3.24 15.83
C LEU A 158 4.49 -2.03 14.89
N VAL A 159 3.66 -1.02 15.10
CA VAL A 159 3.70 0.20 14.28
C VAL A 159 5.06 0.88 14.42
N SER A 160 5.59 1.01 15.64
CA SER A 160 6.93 1.57 15.86
C SER A 160 8.02 0.74 15.17
N LEU A 161 7.97 -0.58 15.27
CA LEU A 161 8.92 -1.47 14.60
C LEU A 161 8.81 -1.39 13.07
N ILE A 162 7.59 -1.38 12.51
CA ILE A 162 7.35 -1.27 11.08
C ILE A 162 7.85 0.07 10.53
N LEU A 163 7.74 1.16 11.27
CA LEU A 163 8.27 2.46 10.85
C LEU A 163 9.79 2.50 10.82
N VAL A 164 10.46 1.78 11.71
CA VAL A 164 11.94 1.69 11.72
C VAL A 164 12.47 0.66 10.70
N TYR A 165 11.72 -0.40 10.45
CA TYR A 165 12.09 -1.52 9.59
C TYR A 165 12.65 -1.12 8.20
N PRO A 166 12.08 -0.17 7.42
CA PRO A 166 12.61 0.20 6.12
C PRO A 166 14.03 0.78 6.18
N ILE A 167 14.42 1.40 7.28
CA ILE A 167 15.76 1.98 7.45
C ILE A 167 16.83 0.88 7.37
N CYS A 168 16.53 -0.32 7.92
CA CYS A 168 17.41 -1.47 7.86
C CYS A 168 17.65 -2.00 6.44
N PHE A 169 16.76 -1.68 5.48
CA PHE A 169 16.85 -2.13 4.09
C PHE A 169 17.21 -1.02 3.11
N THR A 170 17.35 0.23 3.59
CA THR A 170 17.73 1.38 2.77
C THR A 170 19.07 1.99 3.18
N PHE A 171 19.73 1.44 4.21
CA PHE A 171 21.01 1.95 4.74
C PHE A 171 22.12 2.05 3.68
N TYR A 172 22.12 1.13 2.69
CA TYR A 172 23.10 1.10 1.61
C TYR A 172 23.05 2.36 0.71
N LEU A 173 22.00 3.16 0.80
CA LEU A 173 21.87 4.44 0.09
C LEU A 173 22.61 5.59 0.80
N ILE A 174 23.13 5.41 2.01
CA ILE A 174 23.80 6.49 2.76
C ILE A 174 24.88 7.16 1.89
N PRO A 175 25.89 6.43 1.34
CA PRO A 175 26.92 7.03 0.50
C PRO A 175 26.44 7.31 -0.94
N ALA A 176 25.29 6.78 -1.36
CA ALA A 176 24.82 6.86 -2.74
C ALA A 176 24.45 8.29 -3.15
N LEU A 177 24.53 8.55 -4.46
CA LEU A 177 23.98 9.73 -5.10
C LEU A 177 22.79 9.34 -5.96
N GLY A 178 21.77 10.20 -5.99
CA GLY A 178 20.65 10.04 -6.90
C GLY A 178 21.04 10.45 -8.31
N VAL A 179 20.66 9.64 -9.28
CA VAL A 179 20.92 9.82 -10.71
C VAL A 179 19.67 9.59 -11.53
N CYS A 180 19.61 10.18 -12.72
CA CYS A 180 18.59 9.87 -13.70
C CYS A 180 19.17 8.90 -14.75
N LYS A 181 18.46 7.78 -14.95
CA LYS A 181 18.79 6.76 -15.97
C LYS A 181 17.70 6.69 -17.02
N THR A 182 18.07 6.29 -18.23
CA THR A 182 17.10 6.01 -19.29
C THR A 182 16.30 4.76 -18.99
N TYR A 183 15.02 4.77 -19.38
CA TYR A 183 14.28 3.55 -19.61
C TYR A 183 14.67 2.95 -20.96
N GLU A 184 14.69 1.62 -21.00
CA GLU A 184 14.83 0.84 -22.23
C GLU A 184 13.46 0.59 -22.87
N TYR A 185 13.45 -0.07 -24.04
CA TYR A 185 12.21 -0.50 -24.68
C TYR A 185 11.25 -1.16 -23.64
N PRO A 186 9.93 -0.90 -23.67
CA PRO A 186 9.15 -0.20 -24.70
C PRO A 186 9.02 1.32 -24.54
N TYR A 187 9.73 1.91 -23.60
CA TYR A 187 9.67 3.35 -23.42
C TYR A 187 10.40 4.09 -24.56
N GLN A 188 9.86 5.24 -24.92
CA GLN A 188 10.45 6.11 -25.94
C GLN A 188 11.74 6.78 -25.46
N PHE A 189 12.52 7.30 -26.43
CA PHE A 189 13.64 8.18 -26.12
C PHE A 189 13.18 9.37 -25.27
N GLY A 190 13.96 9.71 -24.26
CA GLY A 190 13.60 10.74 -23.27
C GLY A 190 12.83 10.22 -22.06
N ALA A 191 12.38 8.98 -22.03
CA ALA A 191 11.84 8.39 -20.80
C ALA A 191 12.99 8.10 -19.82
N VAL A 192 12.85 8.61 -18.58
CA VAL A 192 13.87 8.48 -17.54
C VAL A 192 13.25 8.01 -16.24
N TRP A 193 14.07 7.54 -15.33
CA TRP A 193 13.69 7.21 -13.96
C TRP A 193 14.79 7.58 -12.98
N ILE A 194 14.39 7.85 -11.73
CA ILE A 194 15.36 8.19 -10.69
C ILE A 194 15.93 6.89 -10.12
N TYR A 195 17.25 6.83 -10.10
CA TYR A 195 18.02 5.68 -9.61
C TYR A 195 19.16 6.16 -8.70
N TYR A 196 20.06 5.26 -8.33
CA TYR A 196 21.23 5.58 -7.50
C TYR A 196 22.51 5.02 -8.08
N THR A 197 23.61 5.64 -7.71
CA THR A 197 24.97 5.15 -7.99
C THR A 197 25.77 5.15 -6.70
N ASN A 198 26.89 4.41 -6.68
CA ASN A 198 27.80 4.33 -5.53
C ASN A 198 27.10 3.85 -4.23
N SER A 199 26.25 2.83 -4.34
CA SER A 199 25.67 2.19 -3.16
C SER A 199 26.74 1.49 -2.32
N MET A 200 26.53 1.43 -1.01
CA MET A 200 27.41 0.73 -0.09
C MET A 200 27.49 -0.76 -0.48
N PHE A 201 28.70 -1.29 -0.64
CA PHE A 201 28.97 -2.70 -1.06
C PHE A 201 28.35 -3.12 -2.39
N GLY A 202 27.95 -2.19 -3.27
CA GLY A 202 27.27 -2.53 -4.52
C GLY A 202 25.90 -3.20 -4.35
N LEU A 203 25.29 -3.06 -3.18
CA LEU A 203 23.99 -3.69 -2.86
C LEU A 203 22.88 -3.17 -3.77
N ARG A 204 22.00 -4.08 -4.19
CA ARG A 204 20.87 -3.78 -5.09
C ARG A 204 19.54 -3.95 -4.37
N ASN A 205 18.67 -2.95 -4.52
CA ASN A 205 17.33 -2.96 -3.91
C ASN A 205 16.48 -4.17 -4.32
N SER A 206 16.66 -4.70 -5.53
CA SER A 206 15.87 -5.84 -6.03
C SER A 206 15.98 -7.08 -5.16
N PHE A 207 17.18 -7.38 -4.63
CA PHE A 207 17.37 -8.50 -3.72
C PHE A 207 16.68 -8.28 -2.37
N PHE A 208 16.86 -7.10 -1.76
CA PHE A 208 16.19 -6.78 -0.50
C PHE A 208 14.68 -6.83 -0.65
N ASN A 209 14.16 -6.26 -1.74
CA ASN A 209 12.73 -6.27 -2.02
C ASN A 209 12.19 -7.70 -2.17
N LEU A 210 12.92 -8.58 -2.86
CA LEU A 210 12.57 -9.99 -3.01
C LEU A 210 12.51 -10.70 -1.64
N TYR A 211 13.57 -10.56 -0.82
CA TYR A 211 13.59 -11.14 0.53
C TYR A 211 12.44 -10.64 1.39
N CYS A 212 12.15 -9.34 1.36
CA CYS A 212 11.06 -8.77 2.13
C CYS A 212 9.69 -9.28 1.65
N ILE A 213 9.45 -9.37 0.34
CA ILE A 213 8.21 -9.91 -0.22
C ILE A 213 8.00 -11.36 0.25
N PHE A 214 9.02 -12.23 0.09
CA PHE A 214 8.91 -13.62 0.52
C PHE A 214 8.76 -13.76 2.03
N PHE A 215 9.49 -13.00 2.81
CA PHE A 215 9.36 -13.00 4.27
C PHE A 215 7.92 -12.66 4.70
N TRP A 216 7.37 -11.54 4.20
CA TRP A 216 6.02 -11.11 4.55
C TRP A 216 4.94 -12.02 3.98
N LEU A 217 5.17 -12.62 2.79
CA LEU A 217 4.29 -13.66 2.23
C LEU A 217 4.20 -14.85 3.17
N VAL A 218 5.34 -15.41 3.58
CA VAL A 218 5.39 -16.59 4.48
C VAL A 218 4.71 -16.25 5.80
N VAL A 219 5.03 -15.12 6.43
CA VAL A 219 4.41 -14.67 7.68
C VAL A 219 2.89 -14.54 7.51
N SER A 220 2.44 -13.91 6.43
CA SER A 220 1.01 -13.72 6.15
C SER A 220 0.30 -15.06 5.94
N VAL A 221 0.88 -15.98 5.17
CA VAL A 221 0.32 -17.31 4.92
C VAL A 221 0.22 -18.10 6.21
N VAL A 222 1.28 -18.16 7.02
CA VAL A 222 1.29 -18.90 8.29
C VAL A 222 0.21 -18.38 9.24
N ILE A 223 0.11 -17.05 9.40
CA ILE A 223 -0.91 -16.44 10.28
C ILE A 223 -2.32 -16.78 9.77
N ASN A 224 -2.57 -16.69 8.46
CA ASN A 224 -3.88 -17.00 7.89
C ASN A 224 -4.23 -18.49 8.00
N LEU A 225 -3.26 -19.41 7.87
CA LEU A 225 -3.48 -20.84 8.08
C LEU A 225 -3.82 -21.15 9.54
N VAL A 226 -3.09 -20.58 10.49
CA VAL A 226 -3.40 -20.72 11.92
C VAL A 226 -4.79 -20.18 12.24
N LEU A 227 -5.13 -19.03 11.69
CA LEU A 227 -6.45 -18.39 11.86
C LEU A 227 -7.55 -19.27 11.26
N LEU A 228 -7.38 -19.78 10.05
CA LEU A 228 -8.34 -20.67 9.40
C LEU A 228 -8.58 -21.93 10.25
N PHE A 229 -7.50 -22.59 10.69
CA PHE A 229 -7.58 -23.77 11.54
C PHE A 229 -8.37 -23.51 12.83
N LYS A 230 -8.10 -22.35 13.49
CA LYS A 230 -8.82 -21.98 14.72
C LYS A 230 -10.29 -21.65 14.45
N VAL A 231 -10.60 -20.93 13.38
CA VAL A 231 -11.99 -20.59 12.99
C VAL A 231 -12.78 -21.85 12.64
N VAL A 232 -12.20 -22.78 11.90
CA VAL A 232 -12.88 -24.04 11.57
C VAL A 232 -13.16 -24.88 12.82
N LYS A 233 -12.19 -24.95 13.75
CA LYS A 233 -12.39 -25.66 15.03
C LYS A 233 -13.43 -24.96 15.91
N ALA A 234 -13.51 -23.63 15.90
CA ALA A 234 -14.48 -22.87 16.69
C ALA A 234 -15.86 -22.80 16.03
N LYS A 235 -15.98 -23.08 14.73
CA LYS A 235 -17.23 -22.95 13.96
C LYS A 235 -18.37 -23.80 14.51
N SER A 236 -18.07 -24.96 15.09
CA SER A 236 -19.05 -25.82 15.76
C SER A 236 -19.68 -25.17 17.02
N LEU A 237 -18.96 -24.21 17.63
CA LEU A 237 -19.43 -23.50 18.85
C LEU A 237 -20.08 -22.13 18.51
N ILE A 238 -19.63 -21.47 17.44
CA ILE A 238 -20.04 -20.10 17.07
C ILE A 238 -21.39 -20.10 16.30
N ILE A 239 -21.72 -21.17 15.58
CA ILE A 239 -22.98 -21.27 14.81
C ILE A 239 -24.21 -21.14 15.71
N GLN A 240 -24.07 -21.45 17.00
CA GLN A 240 -25.19 -21.36 17.95
C GLN A 240 -25.44 -19.97 18.52
N GLN A 241 -24.50 -19.00 18.41
CA GLN A 241 -24.60 -17.71 19.13
C GLN A 241 -24.31 -16.44 18.28
N GLY A 242 -23.90 -16.55 16.99
CA GLY A 242 -23.46 -15.43 16.19
C GLY A 242 -24.60 -14.69 15.49
N SER A 243 -24.64 -13.35 15.61
CA SER A 243 -25.54 -12.54 14.78
C SER A 243 -25.10 -12.53 13.31
N ALA A 244 -26.05 -12.37 12.37
CA ALA A 244 -25.77 -12.29 10.94
C ALA A 244 -24.79 -11.13 10.59
N SER A 245 -24.75 -10.07 11.39
CA SER A 245 -23.82 -8.94 11.23
C SER A 245 -22.38 -9.36 11.53
N THR A 246 -22.14 -10.14 12.58
CA THR A 246 -20.81 -10.65 12.95
C THR A 246 -20.26 -11.56 11.85
N TYR A 247 -21.07 -12.43 11.28
CA TYR A 247 -20.66 -13.30 10.19
C TYR A 247 -20.23 -12.50 8.92
N LYS A 248 -21.00 -11.46 8.56
CA LYS A 248 -20.67 -10.59 7.42
C LYS A 248 -19.36 -9.81 7.64
N ALA A 249 -19.12 -9.33 8.87
CA ALA A 249 -17.87 -8.67 9.21
C ALA A 249 -16.66 -9.62 9.09
N GLU A 250 -16.78 -10.83 9.62
CA GLU A 250 -15.74 -11.87 9.51
C GLU A 250 -15.46 -12.28 8.07
N TYR A 251 -16.51 -12.42 7.24
CA TYR A 251 -16.36 -12.68 5.81
C TYR A 251 -15.58 -11.56 5.11
N SER A 252 -15.95 -10.29 5.37
CA SER A 252 -15.28 -9.12 4.81
C SER A 252 -13.78 -9.12 5.12
N ILE A 253 -13.44 -9.33 6.38
CA ILE A 253 -12.04 -9.31 6.80
C ILE A 253 -11.28 -10.52 6.22
N THR A 254 -11.93 -11.68 6.08
CA THR A 254 -11.31 -12.87 5.45
C THR A 254 -11.04 -12.62 3.96
N ALA A 255 -11.99 -12.06 3.23
CA ALA A 255 -11.80 -11.69 1.83
C ALA A 255 -10.65 -10.67 1.67
N THR A 256 -10.57 -9.70 2.57
CA THR A 256 -9.50 -8.69 2.57
C THR A 256 -8.13 -9.32 2.83
N THR A 257 -8.00 -10.24 3.80
CA THR A 257 -6.73 -10.92 4.08
C THR A 257 -6.31 -11.86 2.95
N LEU A 258 -7.26 -12.52 2.29
CA LEU A 258 -6.97 -13.34 1.12
C LEU A 258 -6.47 -12.49 -0.07
N ALA A 259 -7.08 -11.33 -0.29
CA ALA A 259 -6.59 -10.37 -1.28
C ALA A 259 -5.15 -9.92 -1.00
N ILE A 260 -4.81 -9.64 0.27
CA ILE A 260 -3.43 -9.29 0.68
C ILE A 260 -2.45 -10.40 0.29
N VAL A 261 -2.76 -11.67 0.59
CA VAL A 261 -1.90 -12.82 0.22
C VAL A 261 -1.74 -12.92 -1.30
N ALA A 262 -2.83 -12.77 -2.05
CA ALA A 262 -2.78 -12.81 -3.51
C ALA A 262 -1.85 -11.73 -4.09
N PHE A 263 -1.85 -10.53 -3.52
CA PHE A 263 -0.95 -9.45 -3.94
C PHE A 263 0.51 -9.69 -3.57
N TYR A 264 0.81 -10.32 -2.44
CA TYR A 264 2.19 -10.75 -2.15
C TYR A 264 2.70 -11.77 -3.19
N VAL A 265 1.86 -12.74 -3.57
CA VAL A 265 2.20 -13.71 -4.62
C VAL A 265 2.44 -12.99 -5.94
N LEU A 266 1.54 -12.10 -6.36
CA LEU A 266 1.66 -11.34 -7.60
C LEU A 266 2.94 -10.50 -7.63
N ASN A 267 3.23 -9.76 -6.57
CA ASN A 267 4.48 -9.00 -6.44
C ASN A 267 5.72 -9.89 -6.47
N GLY A 268 5.68 -11.02 -5.79
CA GLY A 268 6.75 -12.01 -5.80
C GLY A 268 7.03 -12.52 -7.22
N VAL A 269 5.99 -12.83 -7.99
CA VAL A 269 6.10 -13.24 -9.40
C VAL A 269 6.74 -12.14 -10.24
N PHE A 270 6.30 -10.89 -10.13
CA PHE A 270 6.90 -9.78 -10.88
C PHE A 270 8.39 -9.60 -10.57
N VAL A 271 8.79 -9.69 -9.30
CA VAL A 271 10.20 -9.51 -8.93
C VAL A 271 11.04 -10.71 -9.38
N LEU A 272 10.51 -11.93 -9.30
CA LEU A 272 11.19 -13.13 -9.82
C LEU A 272 11.39 -13.04 -11.34
N VAL A 273 10.32 -12.69 -12.09
CA VAL A 273 10.42 -12.52 -13.55
C VAL A 273 11.45 -11.44 -13.87
N TYR A 274 11.48 -10.32 -13.15
CA TYR A 274 12.47 -9.27 -13.34
C TYR A 274 13.91 -9.78 -13.11
N ILE A 275 14.15 -10.58 -12.07
CA ILE A 275 15.50 -11.10 -11.74
C ILE A 275 15.96 -12.13 -12.74
N PHE A 276 15.10 -13.11 -13.09
CA PHE A 276 15.47 -14.22 -13.98
C PHE A 276 15.46 -13.85 -15.45
N ALA A 277 14.60 -12.92 -15.86
CA ALA A 277 14.54 -12.44 -17.24
C ALA A 277 15.52 -11.29 -17.53
N TYR A 278 16.29 -10.84 -16.54
CA TYR A 278 17.28 -9.78 -16.71
C TYR A 278 18.35 -10.24 -17.69
N GLY A 279 18.34 -9.64 -18.89
CA GLY A 279 19.23 -10.02 -20.01
C GLY A 279 18.55 -10.73 -21.18
N THR A 280 17.28 -11.16 -21.05
CA THR A 280 16.47 -11.69 -22.17
C THR A 280 15.42 -10.68 -22.57
N ASN A 281 15.83 -9.71 -23.25
CA ASN A 281 15.34 -8.43 -23.76
C ASN A 281 13.84 -8.08 -23.79
N SER A 282 12.91 -8.98 -24.06
CA SER A 282 11.50 -8.57 -24.27
C SER A 282 10.63 -8.65 -23.01
N TYR A 283 10.80 -9.67 -22.18
CA TYR A 283 9.93 -9.87 -21.02
C TYR A 283 10.22 -8.92 -19.86
N THR A 284 11.47 -8.53 -19.68
CA THR A 284 11.88 -7.55 -18.64
C THR A 284 11.25 -6.20 -18.88
N ALA A 285 11.16 -5.77 -20.12
CA ALA A 285 10.57 -4.50 -20.51
C ALA A 285 9.09 -4.40 -20.10
N TYR A 286 8.30 -5.45 -20.42
CA TYR A 286 6.89 -5.49 -20.02
C TYR A 286 6.70 -5.58 -18.50
N THR A 287 7.58 -6.27 -17.80
CA THR A 287 7.53 -6.35 -16.33
C THR A 287 7.73 -4.99 -15.68
N VAL A 288 8.64 -4.17 -16.22
CA VAL A 288 8.86 -2.79 -15.73
C VAL A 288 7.62 -1.92 -15.94
N VAL A 289 6.88 -2.10 -17.05
CA VAL A 289 5.63 -1.37 -17.31
C VAL A 289 4.48 -1.85 -16.41
N LEU A 290 4.34 -3.17 -16.22
CA LEU A 290 3.18 -3.77 -15.55
C LEU A 290 3.28 -3.75 -14.01
N ARG A 291 4.48 -3.84 -13.44
CA ARG A 291 4.70 -3.91 -11.99
C ARG A 291 4.07 -2.74 -11.22
N PRO A 292 4.19 -1.47 -11.65
CA PRO A 292 3.53 -0.36 -10.97
C PRO A 292 2.02 -0.51 -10.89
N PHE A 293 1.37 -1.01 -11.96
CA PHE A 293 -0.08 -1.28 -11.95
C PHE A 293 -0.46 -2.41 -11.00
N GLY A 294 0.40 -3.44 -10.86
CA GLY A 294 0.24 -4.49 -9.86
C GLY A 294 0.22 -3.93 -8.43
N ASN A 295 1.11 -2.99 -8.12
CA ASN A 295 1.14 -2.31 -6.83
C ASN A 295 -0.10 -1.43 -6.60
N ASP A 296 -0.60 -0.77 -7.65
CA ASP A 296 -1.82 0.03 -7.56
C ASP A 296 -3.04 -0.83 -7.25
N LEU A 297 -3.15 -2.00 -7.90
CA LEU A 297 -4.24 -2.94 -7.63
C LEU A 297 -4.28 -3.35 -6.15
N GLN A 298 -3.13 -3.48 -5.48
CA GLN A 298 -3.09 -3.75 -4.04
C GLN A 298 -3.83 -2.66 -3.26
N THR A 299 -3.55 -1.39 -3.53
CA THR A 299 -4.21 -0.27 -2.85
C THR A 299 -5.70 -0.20 -3.16
N CYS A 300 -6.06 -0.35 -4.44
CA CYS A 300 -7.45 -0.25 -4.87
C CYS A 300 -8.29 -1.43 -4.37
N VAL A 301 -7.90 -2.66 -4.71
CA VAL A 301 -8.73 -3.85 -4.46
C VAL A 301 -8.94 -4.06 -2.96
N ILE A 302 -7.90 -3.95 -2.14
CA ILE A 302 -8.03 -4.15 -0.69
C ILE A 302 -8.97 -3.13 -0.08
N SER A 303 -8.83 -1.84 -0.42
CA SER A 303 -9.70 -0.77 0.08
C SER A 303 -11.16 -0.98 -0.32
N TRP A 304 -11.41 -1.29 -1.60
CA TRP A 304 -12.75 -1.48 -2.12
C TRP A 304 -13.40 -2.77 -1.63
N VAL A 305 -12.66 -3.89 -1.57
CA VAL A 305 -13.17 -5.14 -1.01
C VAL A 305 -13.65 -4.92 0.43
N PHE A 306 -12.84 -4.29 1.26
CA PHE A 306 -13.24 -4.01 2.64
C PHE A 306 -14.43 -3.06 2.72
N TYR A 307 -14.42 -1.94 1.99
CA TYR A 307 -15.50 -0.96 2.00
C TYR A 307 -16.84 -1.54 1.54
N LEU A 308 -16.84 -2.31 0.45
CA LEU A 308 -18.07 -2.88 -0.11
C LEU A 308 -18.62 -4.07 0.67
N THR A 309 -17.77 -4.82 1.35
CA THR A 309 -18.18 -6.04 2.05
C THR A 309 -18.49 -5.81 3.53
N HIS A 310 -17.84 -4.82 4.19
CA HIS A 310 -17.98 -4.64 5.62
C HIS A 310 -19.32 -3.99 6.01
N PRO A 311 -20.06 -4.57 6.99
CA PRO A 311 -21.42 -4.13 7.34
C PRO A 311 -21.50 -2.70 7.90
N ALA A 312 -20.42 -2.18 8.50
CA ALA A 312 -20.38 -0.82 9.02
C ALA A 312 -20.70 0.25 7.95
N PHE A 313 -20.35 0.00 6.68
CA PHE A 313 -20.62 0.94 5.57
C PHE A 313 -22.01 0.78 4.97
N LYS A 314 -22.71 -0.35 5.24
CA LYS A 314 -24.04 -0.62 4.72
C LYS A 314 -25.17 -0.03 5.59
N LYS A 315 -24.90 0.19 6.89
CA LYS A 315 -25.89 0.73 7.83
C LYS A 315 -26.30 2.18 7.54
N HIS A 316 -25.47 2.97 6.89
CA HIS A 316 -25.76 4.37 6.57
C HIS A 316 -26.73 4.61 5.40
N VAL A 317 -27.10 3.57 4.65
CA VAL A 317 -28.01 3.69 3.50
C VAL A 317 -29.49 3.53 3.91
N VAL A 318 -29.80 3.09 5.13
CA VAL A 318 -31.16 2.62 5.49
C VAL A 318 -31.81 3.41 6.63
N HIS A 319 -31.26 4.50 7.13
CA HIS A 319 -32.00 5.38 8.04
C HIS A 319 -32.38 6.70 7.36
N PRO A 320 -33.59 6.82 6.80
CA PRO A 320 -34.27 8.12 6.78
C PRO A 320 -34.42 8.53 8.24
N MET A 321 -34.09 9.78 8.55
CA MET A 321 -34.31 10.39 9.86
C MET A 321 -35.70 10.01 10.36
N SER A 322 -35.78 9.11 11.35
CA SER A 322 -36.98 8.98 12.14
C SER A 322 -37.13 10.30 12.90
N ALA A 323 -38.19 11.02 12.61
CA ALA A 323 -38.61 12.21 13.34
C ALA A 323 -38.64 11.91 14.84
N PRO A 324 -38.28 12.87 15.70
CA PRO A 324 -38.36 12.68 17.14
C PRO A 324 -39.80 12.33 17.53
N VAL A 325 -39.96 11.14 18.11
CA VAL A 325 -41.24 10.75 18.72
C VAL A 325 -41.49 11.70 19.87
N GLU A 326 -42.44 12.59 19.71
CA GLU A 326 -42.99 13.41 20.79
C GLU A 326 -43.54 12.47 21.89
N VAL A 327 -42.85 12.41 23.03
CA VAL A 327 -43.31 11.67 24.20
C VAL A 327 -44.47 12.46 24.80
N ILE A 328 -45.71 12.08 24.42
CA ILE A 328 -46.90 12.60 25.09
C ILE A 328 -46.89 12.08 26.51
N HIS A 329 -46.51 12.92 27.46
CA HIS A 329 -46.69 12.69 28.87
C HIS A 329 -48.19 12.66 29.18
N SER A 330 -48.79 11.47 29.27
CA SER A 330 -50.11 11.28 29.87
C SER A 330 -50.01 11.46 31.39
N HIS A 331 -50.42 12.63 31.87
CA HIS A 331 -50.67 12.87 33.28
C HIS A 331 -51.81 11.95 33.76
N SER A 332 -51.47 10.81 34.36
CA SER A 332 -52.42 10.01 35.16
C SER A 332 -52.64 10.74 36.47
N ARG A 333 -53.76 11.49 36.56
CA ARG A 333 -54.35 11.94 37.85
C ARG A 333 -54.79 10.72 38.64
N ARG A 334 -54.07 10.36 39.66
CA ARG A 334 -54.59 9.53 40.75
C ARG A 334 -55.45 10.41 41.66
N SER A 335 -56.78 10.27 41.54
CA SER A 335 -57.72 10.71 42.57
C SER A 335 -57.61 9.80 43.77
N SER A 336 -57.22 10.39 44.90
CA SER A 336 -57.38 9.80 46.24
C SER A 336 -58.82 9.93 46.67
N HIS A 337 -59.46 8.82 46.94
CA HIS A 337 -60.66 8.78 47.80
C HIS A 337 -60.47 7.66 48.81
N PHE A 338 -60.51 8.07 50.11
CA PHE A 338 -60.76 7.35 51.34
C PHE A 338 -59.81 6.20 51.72
#